data_25fe03497195b833746f99550689a7fd
#
_entry.id   25fe03497195b833746f99550689a7fd
#
_cell.length_a   1.000
_cell.length_b   1.000
_cell.length_c   1.000
_cell.angle_alpha   90.00
_cell.angle_beta   90.00
_cell.angle_gamma   90.00
#
_symmetry.space_group_name_H-M   'P 1'
#
loop_
_entity.id
_entity.type
_entity.pdbx_description
1 polymer ?
#
loop_
_entity_poly.entity_id
_entity_poly.type
_entity_poly.pdbx_seq_one_letter_code
_entity_poly.pdbx_strand_id
1 'polypeptide(L)'
;MLLPIIAVVIGLVVLVWSADKFVDGAVGVARFCGMSTLLIGMVIVGFGTSAPEMVVSAISAMQDAPELALGNAYGSNIANIALILGVTAVISPVIVVRKALKRDLPVLIAVTVLAVILALDGAIGRIDGIVLLLVFAGVMGFNIISEIRQKHKAGHVEDSEESSKEVSLGKSLLWLLLGLALLVASSRALVWGAVAIARALGVSDLLIGLTIVAVGTSLPELASSIAAARKGEDDLAFGNIIGSNLFNTLAVVGIAATIAPMDSFEASVLSRDMPVMAVLTILLLLFGLPVRKKRIDAGGHRIGRINRIEGTTFLAIYVGYIAFLIAQAM
;
A
#
# COMPACT_ATOMS: atom_id res chain seq x y z
N MET A 1 -20.16 14.29 21.94
CA MET A 1 -20.57 13.89 20.58
C MET A 1 -20.21 14.91 19.49
N LEU A 2 -20.36 16.23 19.72
CA LEU A 2 -20.09 17.23 18.67
C LEU A 2 -18.64 17.19 18.15
N LEU A 3 -17.64 17.16 19.03
CA LEU A 3 -16.22 17.16 18.65
C LEU A 3 -15.82 15.93 17.80
N PRO A 4 -16.19 14.68 18.15
CA PRO A 4 -15.97 13.52 17.27
C PRO A 4 -16.62 13.66 15.89
N ILE A 5 -17.84 14.16 15.79
CA ILE A 5 -18.52 14.39 14.51
C ILE A 5 -17.74 15.41 13.67
N ILE A 6 -17.35 16.53 14.27
CA ILE A 6 -16.51 17.54 13.60
C ILE A 6 -15.19 16.92 13.10
N ALA A 7 -14.54 16.12 13.93
CA ALA A 7 -13.29 15.43 13.57
C ALA A 7 -13.47 14.49 12.36
N VAL A 8 -14.58 13.74 12.30
CA VAL A 8 -14.90 12.87 11.15
C VAL A 8 -15.14 13.71 9.90
N VAL A 9 -15.97 14.74 9.97
CA VAL A 9 -16.32 15.56 8.79
C VAL A 9 -15.09 16.34 8.28
N ILE A 10 -14.40 17.05 9.16
CA ILE A 10 -13.20 17.82 8.78
C ILE A 10 -12.09 16.86 8.36
N GLY A 11 -11.89 15.76 9.11
CA GLY A 11 -10.92 14.73 8.76
C GLY A 11 -11.13 14.18 7.35
N LEU A 12 -12.37 13.87 6.95
CA LEU A 12 -12.69 13.38 5.61
C LEU A 12 -12.40 14.42 4.53
N VAL A 13 -12.82 15.68 4.74
CA VAL A 13 -12.57 16.76 3.77
C VAL A 13 -11.07 17.01 3.59
N VAL A 14 -10.31 17.07 4.70
CA VAL A 14 -8.86 17.29 4.66
C VAL A 14 -8.17 16.07 4.06
N LEU A 15 -8.61 14.84 4.36
CA LEU A 15 -8.07 13.61 3.80
C LEU A 15 -8.13 13.62 2.26
N VAL A 16 -9.30 13.89 1.70
CA VAL A 16 -9.48 13.93 0.23
C VAL A 16 -8.66 15.03 -0.40
N TRP A 17 -8.67 16.22 0.18
CA TRP A 17 -7.90 17.35 -0.35
C TRP A 17 -6.38 17.11 -0.25
N SER A 18 -5.91 16.60 0.88
CA SER A 18 -4.48 16.32 1.08
C SER A 18 -3.97 15.18 0.19
N ALA A 19 -4.81 14.17 -0.08
CA ALA A 19 -4.50 13.11 -1.04
C ALA A 19 -4.27 13.68 -2.45
N ASP A 20 -5.12 14.59 -2.91
CA ASP A 20 -4.95 15.27 -4.18
C ASP A 20 -3.62 16.02 -4.27
N LYS A 21 -3.26 16.78 -3.22
CA LYS A 21 -2.02 17.55 -3.17
C LYS A 21 -0.78 16.66 -3.05
N PHE A 22 -0.88 15.58 -2.30
CA PHE A 22 0.17 14.57 -2.18
C PHE A 22 0.48 13.93 -3.54
N VAL A 23 -0.54 13.52 -4.29
CA VAL A 23 -0.39 12.98 -5.64
C VAL A 23 0.21 14.01 -6.59
N ASP A 24 -0.25 15.27 -6.58
CA ASP A 24 0.35 16.34 -7.38
C ASP A 24 1.85 16.51 -7.08
N GLY A 25 2.22 16.47 -5.80
CA GLY A 25 3.61 16.52 -5.35
C GLY A 25 4.42 15.33 -5.85
N ALA A 26 3.89 14.10 -5.72
CA ALA A 26 4.56 12.88 -6.16
C ALA A 26 4.80 12.86 -7.67
N VAL A 27 3.78 13.20 -8.47
CA VAL A 27 3.89 13.31 -9.93
C VAL A 27 4.89 14.40 -10.33
N GLY A 28 4.86 15.54 -9.64
CA GLY A 28 5.81 16.64 -9.89
C GLY A 28 7.25 16.23 -9.61
N VAL A 29 7.51 15.52 -8.52
CA VAL A 29 8.83 14.96 -8.20
C VAL A 29 9.26 13.92 -9.25
N ALA A 30 8.34 13.02 -9.65
CA ALA A 30 8.61 12.02 -10.68
C ALA A 30 9.07 12.67 -11.99
N ARG A 31 8.33 13.67 -12.45
CA ARG A 31 8.64 14.42 -13.68
C ARG A 31 9.98 15.17 -13.57
N PHE A 32 10.23 15.86 -12.47
CA PHE A 32 11.47 16.59 -12.26
C PHE A 32 12.69 15.65 -12.22
N CYS A 33 12.58 14.52 -11.50
CA CYS A 33 13.64 13.52 -11.44
C CYS A 33 13.77 12.70 -12.74
N GLY A 34 12.79 12.79 -13.66
CA GLY A 34 12.69 11.94 -14.84
C GLY A 34 12.57 10.45 -14.48
N MET A 35 11.88 10.14 -13.38
CA MET A 35 11.61 8.79 -12.91
C MET A 35 10.18 8.41 -13.30
N SER A 36 9.92 7.11 -13.47
CA SER A 36 8.56 6.64 -13.72
C SER A 36 7.65 6.88 -12.52
N THR A 37 6.39 7.24 -12.76
CA THR A 37 5.37 7.40 -11.71
C THR A 37 5.13 6.10 -10.95
N LEU A 38 5.32 4.94 -11.60
CA LEU A 38 5.31 3.62 -10.95
C LEU A 38 6.37 3.50 -9.84
N LEU A 39 7.63 3.90 -10.14
CA LEU A 39 8.72 3.83 -9.14
C LEU A 39 8.49 4.83 -8.00
N ILE A 40 8.06 6.06 -8.32
CA ILE A 40 7.73 7.05 -7.29
C ILE A 40 6.56 6.57 -6.43
N GLY A 41 5.54 5.98 -7.04
CA GLY A 41 4.44 5.34 -6.32
C GLY A 41 4.93 4.24 -5.38
N MET A 42 5.80 3.38 -5.86
CA MET A 42 6.33 2.25 -5.09
C MET A 42 7.27 2.70 -3.97
N VAL A 43 8.21 3.61 -4.23
CA VAL A 43 9.28 3.96 -3.29
C VAL A 43 8.89 5.12 -2.38
N ILE A 44 8.37 6.21 -2.93
CA ILE A 44 8.11 7.44 -2.17
C ILE A 44 6.69 7.43 -1.58
N VAL A 45 5.69 7.15 -2.41
CA VAL A 45 4.29 7.16 -1.95
C VAL A 45 4.06 5.98 -1.00
N GLY A 46 4.47 4.76 -1.40
CA GLY A 46 4.36 3.57 -0.56
C GLY A 46 5.13 3.70 0.76
N PHE A 47 6.36 4.26 0.75
CA PHE A 47 7.08 4.55 1.99
C PHE A 47 6.31 5.54 2.87
N GLY A 48 5.87 6.65 2.28
CA GLY A 48 5.21 7.72 3.04
C GLY A 48 3.91 7.27 3.70
N THR A 49 3.09 6.54 2.96
CA THR A 49 1.81 6.04 3.48
C THR A 49 1.97 4.87 4.45
N SER A 50 2.99 4.00 4.26
CA SER A 50 3.28 2.88 5.18
C SER A 50 4.24 3.24 6.32
N ALA A 51 4.72 4.49 6.41
CA ALA A 51 5.55 4.94 7.53
C ALA A 51 4.85 4.82 8.90
N PRO A 52 3.55 5.14 9.04
CA PRO A 52 2.81 4.90 10.28
C PRO A 52 2.83 3.43 10.71
N GLU A 53 2.66 2.49 9.78
CA GLU A 53 2.71 1.05 10.04
C GLU A 53 4.09 0.62 10.54
N MET A 54 5.17 1.12 9.94
CA MET A 54 6.54 0.84 10.42
C MET A 54 6.76 1.36 11.84
N VAL A 55 6.29 2.57 12.14
CA VAL A 55 6.42 3.17 13.48
C VAL A 55 5.61 2.40 14.52
N VAL A 56 4.34 2.07 14.21
CA VAL A 56 3.48 1.29 15.10
C VAL A 56 4.11 -0.07 15.38
N SER A 57 4.59 -0.75 14.36
CA SER A 57 5.19 -2.08 14.49
C SER A 57 6.50 -2.06 15.26
N ALA A 58 7.35 -1.05 15.04
CA ALA A 58 8.57 -0.86 15.83
C ALA A 58 8.25 -0.61 17.32
N ILE A 59 7.28 0.25 17.61
CA ILE A 59 6.84 0.52 18.99
C ILE A 59 6.26 -0.73 19.63
N SER A 60 5.39 -1.48 18.93
CA SER A 60 4.82 -2.73 19.43
C SER A 60 5.91 -3.75 19.76
N ALA A 61 6.91 -3.90 18.89
CA ALA A 61 8.03 -4.79 19.14
C ALA A 61 8.87 -4.33 20.36
N MET A 62 9.09 -3.02 20.51
CA MET A 62 9.79 -2.46 21.70
C MET A 62 8.99 -2.63 23.01
N GLN A 63 7.71 -2.87 22.94
CA GLN A 63 6.80 -3.13 24.08
C GLN A 63 6.53 -4.61 24.28
N ASP A 64 7.39 -5.49 23.77
CA ASP A 64 7.27 -6.95 23.87
C ASP A 64 5.95 -7.50 23.27
N ALA A 65 5.41 -6.84 22.25
CA ALA A 65 4.22 -7.27 21.52
C ALA A 65 4.46 -7.35 19.99
N PRO A 66 5.47 -8.13 19.54
CA PRO A 66 5.85 -8.19 18.11
C PRO A 66 4.76 -8.84 17.23
N GLU A 67 3.88 -9.67 17.80
CA GLU A 67 2.76 -10.28 17.06
C GLU A 67 1.76 -9.23 16.55
N LEU A 68 1.61 -8.10 17.26
CA LEU A 68 0.81 -6.98 16.76
C LEU A 68 1.40 -6.38 15.48
N ALA A 69 2.73 -6.36 15.35
CA ALA A 69 3.39 -5.91 14.14
C ALA A 69 3.14 -6.87 12.98
N LEU A 70 3.14 -8.17 13.25
CA LEU A 70 2.87 -9.22 12.26
C LEU A 70 1.44 -9.12 11.72
N GLY A 71 0.46 -9.03 12.65
CA GLY A 71 -0.94 -8.83 12.32
C GLY A 71 -1.19 -7.54 11.53
N ASN A 72 -0.54 -6.44 11.95
CA ASN A 72 -0.58 -5.16 11.23
C ASN A 72 -0.03 -5.29 9.80
N ALA A 73 1.15 -5.89 9.61
CA ALA A 73 1.79 -6.03 8.30
C ALA A 73 0.97 -6.87 7.33
N TYR A 74 0.56 -8.07 7.74
CA TYR A 74 -0.19 -8.98 6.85
C TYR A 74 -1.65 -8.54 6.67
N GLY A 75 -2.27 -7.99 7.71
CA GLY A 75 -3.59 -7.36 7.61
C GLY A 75 -3.61 -6.19 6.64
N SER A 76 -2.60 -5.31 6.69
CA SER A 76 -2.46 -4.21 5.74
C SER A 76 -2.20 -4.70 4.31
N ASN A 77 -1.45 -5.79 4.12
CA ASN A 77 -1.27 -6.37 2.79
C ASN A 77 -2.58 -6.89 2.20
N ILE A 78 -3.39 -7.57 3.00
CA ILE A 78 -4.72 -8.01 2.59
C ILE A 78 -5.61 -6.79 2.27
N ALA A 79 -5.60 -5.77 3.12
CA ALA A 79 -6.35 -4.53 2.90
C ALA A 79 -5.89 -3.79 1.64
N ASN A 80 -4.60 -3.68 1.39
CA ASN A 80 -4.05 -2.98 0.22
C ASN A 80 -4.53 -3.61 -1.10
N ILE A 81 -4.53 -4.93 -1.22
CA ILE A 81 -4.98 -5.60 -2.44
C ILE A 81 -6.51 -5.69 -2.47
N ALA A 82 -7.13 -6.17 -1.40
CA ALA A 82 -8.55 -6.50 -1.43
C ALA A 82 -9.46 -5.28 -1.23
N LEU A 83 -9.13 -4.38 -0.31
CA LEU A 83 -9.93 -3.19 -0.04
C LEU A 83 -9.48 -2.02 -0.92
N ILE A 84 -8.21 -1.61 -0.85
CA ILE A 84 -7.75 -0.38 -1.47
C ILE A 84 -7.79 -0.47 -2.99
N LEU A 85 -7.14 -1.49 -3.57
CA LEU A 85 -7.22 -1.71 -5.02
C LEU A 85 -8.64 -2.03 -5.46
N GLY A 86 -9.39 -2.80 -4.65
CA GLY A 86 -10.79 -3.12 -4.91
C GLY A 86 -11.63 -1.86 -5.07
N VAL A 87 -11.64 -0.96 -4.08
CA VAL A 87 -12.36 0.32 -4.12
C VAL A 87 -11.85 1.20 -5.27
N THR A 88 -10.54 1.33 -5.40
CA THR A 88 -9.92 2.14 -6.45
C THR A 88 -10.37 1.68 -7.84
N ALA A 89 -10.33 0.37 -8.12
CA ALA A 89 -10.71 -0.20 -9.41
C ALA A 89 -12.24 -0.11 -9.70
N VAL A 90 -13.08 -0.13 -8.66
CA VAL A 90 -14.52 0.10 -8.79
C VAL A 90 -14.81 1.56 -9.18
N ILE A 91 -14.13 2.52 -8.55
CA ILE A 91 -14.27 3.96 -8.85
C ILE A 91 -13.64 4.26 -10.21
N SER A 92 -12.38 3.93 -10.40
CA SER A 92 -11.59 4.15 -11.61
C SER A 92 -10.79 2.88 -11.93
N PRO A 93 -11.16 2.14 -13.00
CA PRO A 93 -10.42 0.93 -13.38
C PRO A 93 -8.95 1.23 -13.67
N VAL A 94 -8.04 0.50 -12.99
CA VAL A 94 -6.61 0.75 -12.95
C VAL A 94 -5.90 0.04 -14.09
N ILE A 95 -5.11 0.76 -14.87
CA ILE A 95 -4.24 0.19 -15.91
C ILE A 95 -3.01 -0.42 -15.26
N VAL A 96 -2.63 -1.62 -15.71
CA VAL A 96 -1.44 -2.31 -15.22
C VAL A 96 -0.42 -2.39 -16.35
N VAL A 97 0.65 -1.62 -16.21
CA VAL A 97 1.71 -1.57 -17.23
C VAL A 97 2.53 -2.85 -17.27
N ARG A 98 3.09 -3.14 -18.45
CA ARG A 98 3.89 -4.35 -18.69
C ARG A 98 5.09 -4.48 -17.73
N LYS A 99 5.69 -3.36 -17.32
CA LYS A 99 6.81 -3.35 -16.38
C LYS A 99 6.39 -3.92 -15.02
N ALA A 100 5.26 -3.47 -14.49
CA ALA A 100 4.69 -3.98 -13.24
C ALA A 100 4.38 -5.49 -13.33
N LEU A 101 3.76 -5.94 -14.43
CA LEU A 101 3.43 -7.35 -14.65
C LEU A 101 4.65 -8.26 -14.75
N LYS A 102 5.74 -7.81 -15.40
CA LYS A 102 6.89 -8.65 -15.70
C LYS A 102 8.00 -8.60 -14.65
N ARG A 103 8.01 -7.55 -13.83
CA ARG A 103 9.06 -7.32 -12.85
C ARG A 103 8.50 -7.20 -11.44
N ASP A 104 7.60 -6.25 -11.21
CA ASP A 104 7.27 -5.85 -9.85
C ASP A 104 6.29 -6.83 -9.18
N LEU A 105 5.30 -7.36 -9.91
CA LEU A 105 4.42 -8.42 -9.40
C LEU A 105 5.12 -9.75 -9.15
N PRO A 106 5.99 -10.28 -10.05
CA PRO A 106 6.81 -11.44 -9.73
C PRO A 106 7.70 -11.27 -8.49
N VAL A 107 8.26 -10.07 -8.29
CA VAL A 107 9.02 -9.74 -7.07
C VAL A 107 8.11 -9.77 -5.84
N LEU A 108 6.91 -9.18 -5.91
CA LEU A 108 5.96 -9.22 -4.81
C LEU A 108 5.55 -10.67 -4.48
N ILE A 109 5.30 -11.52 -5.48
CA ILE A 109 5.00 -12.95 -5.28
C ILE A 109 6.19 -13.65 -4.61
N ALA A 110 7.42 -13.42 -5.10
CA ALA A 110 8.62 -14.03 -4.51
C ALA A 110 8.82 -13.61 -3.05
N VAL A 111 8.57 -12.34 -2.73
CA VAL A 111 8.61 -11.81 -1.36
C VAL A 111 7.51 -12.43 -0.49
N THR A 112 6.29 -12.57 -1.02
CA THR A 112 5.19 -13.26 -0.32
C THR A 112 5.55 -14.71 -0.02
N VAL A 113 6.11 -15.44 -1.01
CA VAL A 113 6.58 -16.82 -0.82
C VAL A 113 7.71 -16.89 0.21
N LEU A 114 8.67 -15.96 0.16
CA LEU A 114 9.74 -15.88 1.15
C LEU A 114 9.18 -15.71 2.56
N ALA A 115 8.25 -14.78 2.75
CA ALA A 115 7.62 -14.53 4.06
C ALA A 115 6.90 -15.79 4.58
N VAL A 116 6.18 -16.51 3.71
CA VAL A 116 5.54 -17.78 4.07
C VAL A 116 6.58 -18.83 4.46
N ILE A 117 7.67 -18.98 3.69
CA ILE A 117 8.72 -19.95 3.98
C ILE A 117 9.38 -19.68 5.34
N LEU A 118 9.71 -18.42 5.63
CA LEU A 118 10.32 -18.03 6.92
C LEU A 118 9.39 -18.25 8.10
N ALA A 119 8.08 -18.23 7.89
CA ALA A 119 7.08 -18.42 8.94
C ALA A 119 6.62 -19.87 9.13
N LEU A 120 7.09 -20.85 8.29
CA LEU A 120 6.57 -22.23 8.29
C LEU A 120 6.82 -22.99 9.60
N ASP A 121 7.84 -22.63 10.34
CA ASP A 121 8.16 -23.24 11.65
C ASP A 121 7.33 -22.64 12.81
N GLY A 122 6.49 -21.65 12.49
CA GLY A 122 5.66 -20.95 13.50
C GLY A 122 6.40 -19.88 14.29
N ALA A 123 7.62 -19.51 13.85
CA ALA A 123 8.46 -18.50 14.46
C ALA A 123 8.95 -17.49 13.41
N ILE A 124 9.36 -16.31 13.83
CA ILE A 124 10.11 -15.35 12.99
C ILE A 124 11.24 -14.80 13.85
N GLY A 125 12.41 -15.38 13.66
CA GLY A 125 13.61 -15.06 14.44
C GLY A 125 14.26 -13.74 14.01
N ARG A 126 15.27 -13.33 14.78
CA ARG A 126 16.07 -12.13 14.46
C ARG A 126 16.80 -12.27 13.12
N ILE A 127 17.23 -13.48 12.78
CA ILE A 127 17.90 -13.75 11.51
C ILE A 127 16.92 -13.56 10.35
N ASP A 128 15.68 -14.03 10.49
CA ASP A 128 14.63 -13.84 9.48
C ASP A 128 14.32 -12.36 9.28
N GLY A 129 14.26 -11.59 10.38
CA GLY A 129 14.10 -10.15 10.32
C GLY A 129 15.23 -9.46 9.54
N ILE A 130 16.48 -9.83 9.80
CA ILE A 130 17.65 -9.31 9.06
C ILE A 130 17.59 -9.71 7.59
N VAL A 131 17.24 -10.96 7.28
CA VAL A 131 17.06 -11.43 5.89
C VAL A 131 16.00 -10.60 5.17
N LEU A 132 14.84 -10.37 5.81
CA LEU A 132 13.78 -9.54 5.22
C LEU A 132 14.27 -8.10 4.95
N LEU A 133 15.01 -7.49 5.87
CA LEU A 133 15.56 -6.14 5.68
C LEU A 133 16.63 -6.08 4.58
N LEU A 134 17.48 -7.10 4.46
CA LEU A 134 18.46 -7.20 3.38
C LEU A 134 17.79 -7.37 2.01
N VAL A 135 16.75 -8.22 1.94
CA VAL A 135 15.93 -8.39 0.72
C VAL A 135 15.23 -7.08 0.39
N PHE A 136 14.70 -6.36 1.39
CA PHE A 136 14.11 -5.03 1.21
C PHE A 136 15.10 -4.04 0.57
N ALA A 137 16.29 -3.92 1.14
CA ALA A 137 17.35 -3.05 0.61
C ALA A 137 17.75 -3.45 -0.82
N GLY A 138 17.85 -4.76 -1.07
CA GLY A 138 18.16 -5.32 -2.41
C GLY A 138 17.07 -4.99 -3.44
N VAL A 139 15.80 -5.22 -3.11
CA VAL A 139 14.66 -4.95 -4.01
C VAL A 139 14.53 -3.45 -4.29
N MET A 140 14.57 -2.60 -3.26
CA MET A 140 14.46 -1.16 -3.43
C MET A 140 15.68 -0.59 -4.19
N GLY A 141 16.88 -1.03 -3.82
CA GLY A 141 18.12 -0.64 -4.51
C GLY A 141 18.12 -1.04 -5.98
N PHE A 142 17.71 -2.28 -6.29
CA PHE A 142 17.60 -2.76 -7.67
C PHE A 142 16.59 -1.95 -8.47
N ASN A 143 15.43 -1.63 -7.90
CA ASN A 143 14.40 -0.84 -8.56
C ASN A 143 14.92 0.57 -8.92
N ILE A 144 15.55 1.24 -7.96
CA ILE A 144 16.12 2.59 -8.15
C ILE A 144 17.26 2.56 -9.18
N ILE A 145 18.23 1.66 -9.02
CA ILE A 145 19.40 1.56 -9.91
C ILE A 145 18.97 1.18 -11.34
N SER A 146 18.01 0.26 -11.47
CA SER A 146 17.47 -0.15 -12.77
C SER A 146 16.85 1.03 -13.53
N GLU A 147 16.11 1.89 -12.84
CA GLU A 147 15.49 3.09 -13.42
C GLU A 147 16.55 4.10 -13.87
N ILE A 148 17.53 4.39 -13.01
CA ILE A 148 18.62 5.30 -13.31
C ILE A 148 19.42 4.80 -14.54
N ARG A 149 19.71 3.49 -14.60
CA ARG A 149 20.42 2.89 -15.75
C ARG A 149 19.61 2.95 -17.04
N GLN A 150 18.30 2.75 -16.98
CA GLN A 150 17.43 2.85 -18.15
C GLN A 150 17.41 4.29 -18.69
N LYS A 151 17.34 5.29 -17.82
CA LYS A 151 17.42 6.69 -18.18
C LYS A 151 18.75 7.02 -18.90
N HIS A 152 19.87 6.53 -18.41
CA HIS A 152 21.19 6.74 -19.07
C HIS A 152 21.29 6.07 -20.44
N LYS A 153 20.65 4.88 -20.62
CA LYS A 153 20.67 4.16 -21.91
C LYS A 153 19.73 4.75 -22.95
N ALA A 154 18.63 5.39 -22.53
CA ALA A 154 17.69 6.02 -23.44
C ALA A 154 18.29 7.24 -24.16
N GLY A 155 19.49 7.73 -23.75
CA GLY A 155 20.09 8.95 -24.27
C GLY A 155 19.17 10.14 -24.00
N HIS A 156 19.69 11.35 -24.08
CA HIS A 156 18.87 12.57 -24.18
C HIS A 156 18.09 12.50 -25.51
N VAL A 157 17.00 11.75 -25.56
CA VAL A 157 15.95 12.06 -26.52
C VAL A 157 15.41 13.37 -26.01
N GLU A 158 15.67 14.42 -26.76
CA GLU A 158 15.07 15.75 -26.59
C GLU A 158 13.58 15.53 -26.41
N ASP A 159 13.14 15.53 -25.14
CA ASP A 159 11.71 15.65 -24.85
C ASP A 159 11.32 17.00 -25.46
N SER A 160 10.50 16.93 -26.46
CA SER A 160 9.88 18.05 -27.14
C SER A 160 9.52 19.15 -26.13
N GLU A 161 10.10 20.33 -26.35
CA GLU A 161 9.99 21.56 -25.53
C GLU A 161 8.56 22.10 -25.34
N GLU A 162 7.52 21.33 -25.61
CA GLU A 162 6.13 21.82 -25.65
C GLU A 162 5.29 21.58 -24.39
N SER A 163 5.84 21.07 -23.29
CA SER A 163 5.07 20.88 -22.02
C SER A 163 5.81 21.18 -20.72
N SER A 164 6.92 21.86 -20.73
CA SER A 164 7.58 22.35 -19.51
C SER A 164 6.93 23.67 -19.03
N LYS A 165 5.68 23.63 -18.59
CA LYS A 165 5.29 24.49 -17.46
C LYS A 165 6.26 24.12 -16.35
N GLU A 166 7.11 25.05 -15.97
CA GLU A 166 8.17 24.89 -14.96
C GLU A 166 7.66 24.15 -13.74
N VAL A 167 7.89 22.84 -13.68
CA VAL A 167 7.58 22.05 -12.48
C VAL A 167 8.66 22.39 -11.48
N SER A 168 8.39 23.33 -10.59
CA SER A 168 9.29 23.69 -9.51
C SER A 168 9.42 22.52 -8.54
N LEU A 169 10.63 21.92 -8.46
CA LEU A 169 10.93 20.85 -7.48
C LEU A 169 10.54 21.26 -6.06
N GLY A 170 10.81 22.50 -5.66
CA GLY A 170 10.48 23.00 -4.34
C GLY A 170 8.97 22.96 -4.06
N LYS A 171 8.15 23.35 -5.05
CA LYS A 171 6.69 23.28 -4.92
C LYS A 171 6.19 21.82 -4.89
N SER A 172 6.78 20.94 -5.69
CA SER A 172 6.43 19.52 -5.72
C SER A 172 6.80 18.82 -4.41
N LEU A 173 7.99 19.09 -3.87
CA LEU A 173 8.41 18.59 -2.56
C LEU A 173 7.54 19.13 -1.43
N LEU A 174 7.19 20.43 -1.47
CA LEU A 174 6.28 21.02 -0.48
C LEU A 174 4.93 20.29 -0.46
N TRP A 175 4.32 20.08 -1.63
CA TRP A 175 3.04 19.38 -1.71
C TRP A 175 3.15 17.90 -1.37
N LEU A 176 4.27 17.25 -1.70
CA LEU A 176 4.53 15.87 -1.30
C LEU A 176 4.59 15.75 0.24
N LEU A 177 5.42 16.56 0.89
CA LEU A 177 5.64 16.47 2.34
C LEU A 177 4.44 16.99 3.14
N LEU A 178 3.89 18.15 2.77
CA LEU A 178 2.73 18.74 3.45
C LEU A 178 1.47 17.90 3.20
N GLY A 179 1.29 17.44 1.96
CA GLY A 179 0.20 16.54 1.59
C GLY A 179 0.24 15.26 2.42
N LEU A 180 1.40 14.62 2.54
CA LEU A 180 1.60 13.42 3.37
C LEU A 180 1.30 13.69 4.85
N ALA A 181 1.86 14.76 5.40
CA ALA A 181 1.65 15.11 6.82
C ALA A 181 0.16 15.33 7.13
N LEU A 182 -0.54 16.07 6.26
CA LEU A 182 -1.98 16.32 6.40
C LEU A 182 -2.81 15.07 6.16
N LEU A 183 -2.41 14.21 5.22
CA LEU A 183 -3.06 12.93 4.93
C LEU A 183 -3.05 12.03 6.18
N VAL A 184 -1.89 11.86 6.81
CA VAL A 184 -1.72 11.06 8.03
C VAL A 184 -2.47 11.70 9.21
N ALA A 185 -2.35 13.01 9.39
CA ALA A 185 -3.02 13.71 10.50
C ALA A 185 -4.55 13.64 10.38
N SER A 186 -5.09 13.86 9.17
CA SER A 186 -6.53 13.81 8.92
C SER A 186 -7.10 12.39 9.04
N SER A 187 -6.36 11.37 8.59
CA SER A 187 -6.71 9.97 8.80
C SER A 187 -6.83 9.64 10.29
N ARG A 188 -5.83 10.01 11.10
CA ARG A 188 -5.86 9.79 12.56
C ARG A 188 -7.02 10.53 13.23
N ALA A 189 -7.30 11.76 12.85
CA ALA A 189 -8.42 12.54 13.38
C ALA A 189 -9.77 11.88 13.03
N LEU A 190 -9.91 11.40 11.80
CA LEU A 190 -11.11 10.70 11.32
C LEU A 190 -11.34 9.42 12.12
N VAL A 191 -10.30 8.58 12.27
CA VAL A 191 -10.35 7.33 13.03
C VAL A 191 -10.69 7.60 14.49
N TRP A 192 -10.04 8.58 15.12
CA TRP A 192 -10.35 8.98 16.50
C TRP A 192 -11.82 9.36 16.67
N GLY A 193 -12.33 10.20 15.77
CA GLY A 193 -13.73 10.60 15.79
C GLY A 193 -14.71 9.44 15.59
N ALA A 194 -14.42 8.56 14.61
CA ALA A 194 -15.23 7.38 14.33
C ALA A 194 -15.26 6.40 15.51
N VAL A 195 -14.12 6.13 16.14
CA VAL A 195 -14.00 5.29 17.35
C VAL A 195 -14.80 5.90 18.50
N ALA A 196 -14.66 7.21 18.75
CA ALA A 196 -15.41 7.88 19.82
C ALA A 196 -16.93 7.81 19.62
N ILE A 197 -17.40 7.94 18.37
CA ILE A 197 -18.81 7.78 18.03
C ILE A 197 -19.27 6.34 18.24
N ALA A 198 -18.53 5.36 17.73
CA ALA A 198 -18.86 3.94 17.83
C ALA A 198 -18.95 3.47 19.30
N ARG A 199 -18.00 3.89 20.15
CA ARG A 199 -18.06 3.63 21.60
C ARG A 199 -19.30 4.23 22.27
N ALA A 200 -19.63 5.48 21.90
CA ALA A 200 -20.81 6.13 22.44
C ALA A 200 -22.13 5.48 21.99
N LEU A 201 -22.13 4.75 20.87
CA LEU A 201 -23.24 3.94 20.38
C LEU A 201 -23.25 2.52 20.96
N GLY A 202 -22.31 2.18 21.87
CA GLY A 202 -22.25 0.88 22.53
C GLY A 202 -21.59 -0.23 21.72
N VAL A 203 -20.86 0.11 20.64
CA VAL A 203 -20.09 -0.88 19.87
C VAL A 203 -18.90 -1.34 20.70
N SER A 204 -18.65 -2.66 20.76
CA SER A 204 -17.54 -3.22 21.53
C SER A 204 -16.18 -2.79 20.97
N ASP A 205 -15.17 -2.64 21.85
CA ASP A 205 -13.81 -2.28 21.45
C ASP A 205 -13.20 -3.30 20.47
N LEU A 206 -13.57 -4.56 20.58
CA LEU A 206 -13.17 -5.62 19.66
C LEU A 206 -13.68 -5.33 18.23
N LEU A 207 -14.96 -5.05 18.07
CA LEU A 207 -15.54 -4.70 16.76
C LEU A 207 -14.96 -3.40 16.20
N ILE A 208 -14.73 -2.41 17.06
CA ILE A 208 -14.07 -1.15 16.68
C ILE A 208 -12.67 -1.44 16.15
N GLY A 209 -11.89 -2.27 16.84
CA GLY A 209 -10.53 -2.65 16.43
C GLY A 209 -10.52 -3.38 15.10
N LEU A 210 -11.38 -4.40 14.94
CA LEU A 210 -11.45 -5.23 13.74
C LEU A 210 -11.99 -4.49 12.50
N THR A 211 -12.68 -3.38 12.68
CA THR A 211 -13.32 -2.65 11.57
C THR A 211 -12.75 -1.25 11.40
N ILE A 212 -13.07 -0.31 12.30
CA ILE A 212 -12.75 1.11 12.16
C ILE A 212 -11.24 1.35 12.21
N VAL A 213 -10.56 0.72 13.16
CA VAL A 213 -9.10 0.91 13.31
C VAL A 213 -8.36 0.20 12.18
N ALA A 214 -8.73 -1.02 11.85
CA ALA A 214 -8.09 -1.79 10.77
C ALA A 214 -8.18 -1.10 9.40
N VAL A 215 -9.36 -0.55 9.06
CA VAL A 215 -9.52 0.24 7.83
C VAL A 215 -8.83 1.60 7.96
N GLY A 216 -8.87 2.18 9.16
CA GLY A 216 -8.41 3.53 9.43
C GLY A 216 -6.92 3.74 9.24
N THR A 217 -6.10 2.76 9.57
CA THR A 217 -4.64 2.83 9.34
C THR A 217 -4.30 2.85 7.85
N SER A 218 -5.12 2.22 7.01
CA SER A 218 -4.93 2.17 5.56
C SER A 218 -5.66 3.30 4.79
N LEU A 219 -6.25 4.28 5.49
CA LEU A 219 -6.91 5.43 4.84
C LEU A 219 -5.95 6.31 4.02
N PRO A 220 -4.69 6.56 4.43
CA PRO A 220 -3.73 7.27 3.60
C PRO A 220 -3.49 6.59 2.25
N GLU A 221 -3.26 5.28 2.26
CA GLU A 221 -3.10 4.46 1.06
C GLU A 221 -4.34 4.51 0.18
N LEU A 222 -5.53 4.35 0.78
CA LEU A 222 -6.80 4.36 0.06
C LEU A 222 -7.02 5.72 -0.62
N ALA A 223 -6.88 6.82 0.13
CA ALA A 223 -7.12 8.16 -0.38
C ALA A 223 -6.13 8.53 -1.49
N SER A 224 -4.84 8.22 -1.32
CA SER A 224 -3.79 8.48 -2.33
C SER A 224 -3.99 7.64 -3.59
N SER A 225 -4.35 6.35 -3.46
CA SER A 225 -4.60 5.48 -4.62
C SER A 225 -5.84 5.90 -5.41
N ILE A 226 -6.93 6.30 -4.74
CA ILE A 226 -8.12 6.83 -5.40
C ILE A 226 -7.80 8.16 -6.11
N ALA A 227 -7.08 9.08 -5.44
CA ALA A 227 -6.70 10.36 -6.00
C ALA A 227 -5.83 10.18 -7.25
N ALA A 228 -4.83 9.29 -7.20
CA ALA A 228 -3.96 8.97 -8.32
C ALA A 228 -4.77 8.38 -9.51
N ALA A 229 -5.59 7.36 -9.26
CA ALA A 229 -6.40 6.73 -10.31
C ALA A 229 -7.42 7.68 -10.93
N ARG A 230 -8.01 8.61 -10.16
CA ARG A 230 -8.91 9.66 -10.67
C ARG A 230 -8.20 10.68 -11.56
N LYS A 231 -6.93 10.93 -11.31
CA LYS A 231 -6.09 11.81 -12.14
C LYS A 231 -5.50 11.11 -13.37
N GLY A 232 -5.78 9.82 -13.56
CA GLY A 232 -5.22 9.02 -14.65
C GLY A 232 -3.76 8.60 -14.40
N GLU A 233 -3.26 8.78 -13.17
CA GLU A 233 -1.94 8.35 -12.72
C GLU A 233 -2.01 6.90 -12.20
N ASP A 234 -2.49 5.99 -13.07
CA ASP A 234 -2.70 4.57 -12.73
C ASP A 234 -1.43 3.90 -12.24
N ASP A 235 -0.28 4.23 -12.83
CA ASP A 235 1.03 3.72 -12.44
C ASP A 235 1.41 4.12 -11.02
N LEU A 236 1.08 5.35 -10.62
CA LEU A 236 1.31 5.83 -9.26
C LEU A 236 0.42 5.07 -8.26
N ALA A 237 -0.87 4.90 -8.59
CA ALA A 237 -1.81 4.15 -7.75
C ALA A 237 -1.38 2.69 -7.58
N PHE A 238 -0.99 2.04 -8.68
CA PHE A 238 -0.55 0.65 -8.68
C PHE A 238 0.79 0.47 -7.97
N GLY A 239 1.72 1.42 -8.21
CA GLY A 239 3.01 1.48 -7.53
C GLY A 239 2.87 1.63 -6.02
N ASN A 240 1.95 2.49 -5.54
CA ASN A 240 1.64 2.64 -4.13
C ASN A 240 1.23 1.30 -3.49
N ILE A 241 0.32 0.56 -4.13
CA ILE A 241 -0.17 -0.73 -3.63
C ILE A 241 0.95 -1.77 -3.57
N ILE A 242 1.75 -1.93 -4.64
CA ILE A 242 2.88 -2.86 -4.65
C ILE A 242 3.92 -2.44 -3.61
N GLY A 243 4.26 -1.15 -3.56
CA GLY A 243 5.22 -0.60 -2.63
C GLY A 243 4.83 -0.87 -1.19
N SER A 244 3.61 -0.50 -0.79
CA SER A 244 3.09 -0.71 0.57
C SER A 244 3.10 -2.19 0.96
N ASN A 245 2.77 -3.12 0.04
CA ASN A 245 2.89 -4.56 0.33
C ASN A 245 4.34 -5.01 0.53
N LEU A 246 5.29 -4.49 -0.26
CA LEU A 246 6.72 -4.78 -0.07
C LEU A 246 7.23 -4.19 1.24
N PHE A 247 6.85 -2.94 1.58
CA PHE A 247 7.21 -2.31 2.85
C PHE A 247 6.67 -3.10 4.04
N ASN A 248 5.40 -3.49 4.01
CA ASN A 248 4.77 -4.23 5.10
C ASN A 248 5.44 -5.61 5.28
N THR A 249 5.64 -6.37 4.21
CA THR A 249 6.22 -7.71 4.31
C THR A 249 7.70 -7.67 4.69
N LEU A 250 8.48 -6.78 4.11
CA LEU A 250 9.94 -6.78 4.25
C LEU A 250 10.43 -5.84 5.35
N ALA A 251 9.93 -4.59 5.37
CA ALA A 251 10.43 -3.60 6.33
C ALA A 251 9.69 -3.69 7.67
N VAL A 252 8.36 -3.73 7.68
CA VAL A 252 7.57 -3.76 8.92
C VAL A 252 7.85 -5.04 9.72
N VAL A 253 7.71 -6.21 9.08
CA VAL A 253 8.01 -7.50 9.73
C VAL A 253 9.50 -7.62 10.06
N GLY A 254 10.37 -7.20 9.14
CA GLY A 254 11.82 -7.25 9.33
C GLY A 254 12.30 -6.39 10.52
N ILE A 255 11.78 -5.16 10.67
CA ILE A 255 12.07 -4.29 11.82
C ILE A 255 11.57 -4.94 13.11
N ALA A 256 10.31 -5.40 13.13
CA ALA A 256 9.72 -5.99 14.33
C ALA A 256 10.49 -7.23 14.80
N ALA A 257 10.78 -8.17 13.90
CA ALA A 257 11.51 -9.39 14.23
C ALA A 257 12.97 -9.14 14.59
N THR A 258 13.59 -8.08 14.07
CA THR A 258 14.97 -7.70 14.47
C THR A 258 15.01 -7.11 15.88
N ILE A 259 14.00 -6.32 16.27
CA ILE A 259 13.88 -5.73 17.63
C ILE A 259 13.50 -6.82 18.63
N ALA A 260 12.37 -7.48 18.43
CA ALA A 260 11.81 -8.52 19.28
C ALA A 260 11.49 -9.76 18.44
N PRO A 261 12.37 -10.78 18.42
CA PRO A 261 12.10 -12.05 17.74
C PRO A 261 10.86 -12.72 18.30
N MET A 262 10.12 -13.38 17.44
CA MET A 262 8.93 -14.16 17.79
C MET A 262 9.29 -15.64 17.75
N ASP A 263 9.49 -16.25 18.93
CA ASP A 263 9.76 -17.69 19.06
C ASP A 263 8.53 -18.55 18.72
N SER A 264 7.35 -17.94 18.78
CA SER A 264 6.08 -18.49 18.30
C SER A 264 5.10 -17.36 18.03
N PHE A 265 4.18 -17.55 17.10
CA PHE A 265 3.06 -16.65 16.86
C PHE A 265 1.76 -17.46 16.67
N GLU A 266 0.63 -16.77 16.71
CA GLU A 266 -0.67 -17.42 16.60
C GLU A 266 -0.81 -18.21 15.29
N ALA A 267 -1.19 -19.49 15.40
CA ALA A 267 -1.33 -20.40 14.25
C ALA A 267 -2.31 -19.88 13.17
N SER A 268 -3.22 -18.99 13.55
CA SER A 268 -4.16 -18.33 12.64
C SER A 268 -3.46 -17.48 11.58
N VAL A 269 -2.32 -16.88 11.89
CA VAL A 269 -1.52 -16.10 10.93
C VAL A 269 -1.08 -17.00 9.77
N LEU A 270 -0.51 -18.18 10.07
CA LEU A 270 -0.02 -19.11 9.05
C LEU A 270 -1.15 -19.83 8.31
N SER A 271 -2.22 -20.21 9.04
CA SER A 271 -3.30 -21.04 8.46
C SER A 271 -4.42 -20.23 7.80
N ARG A 272 -4.54 -18.94 8.09
CA ARG A 272 -5.59 -18.05 7.60
C ARG A 272 -5.02 -16.85 6.83
N ASP A 273 -4.22 -16.01 7.49
CA ASP A 273 -3.88 -14.69 6.96
C ASP A 273 -2.87 -14.76 5.83
N MET A 274 -1.83 -15.56 5.96
CA MET A 274 -0.83 -15.77 4.89
C MET A 274 -1.42 -16.44 3.64
N PRO A 275 -2.25 -17.48 3.72
CA PRO A 275 -2.95 -18.02 2.54
C PRO A 275 -3.84 -17.01 1.85
N VAL A 276 -4.61 -16.19 2.59
CA VAL A 276 -5.44 -15.13 2.00
C VAL A 276 -4.56 -14.10 1.29
N MET A 277 -3.50 -13.65 1.93
CA MET A 277 -2.53 -12.71 1.33
C MET A 277 -1.89 -13.30 0.06
N ALA A 278 -1.47 -14.57 0.09
CA ALA A 278 -0.86 -15.25 -1.06
C ALA A 278 -1.86 -15.38 -2.23
N VAL A 279 -3.09 -15.79 -1.95
CA VAL A 279 -4.17 -15.89 -2.96
C VAL A 279 -4.46 -14.51 -3.56
N LEU A 280 -4.58 -13.46 -2.76
CA LEU A 280 -4.79 -12.10 -3.25
C LEU A 280 -3.63 -11.62 -4.12
N THR A 281 -2.40 -11.92 -3.76
CA THR A 281 -1.21 -11.56 -4.55
C THR A 281 -1.20 -12.30 -5.90
N ILE A 282 -1.60 -13.57 -5.93
CA ILE A 282 -1.75 -14.34 -7.18
C ILE A 282 -2.90 -13.78 -8.03
N LEU A 283 -4.05 -13.49 -7.41
CA LEU A 283 -5.19 -12.88 -8.12
C LEU A 283 -4.84 -11.51 -8.69
N LEU A 284 -4.03 -10.72 -7.99
CA LEU A 284 -3.53 -9.44 -8.49
C LEU A 284 -2.73 -9.62 -9.80
N LEU A 285 -1.86 -10.63 -9.88
CA LEU A 285 -1.18 -10.97 -11.12
C LEU A 285 -2.16 -11.42 -12.20
N LEU A 286 -3.07 -12.35 -11.90
CA LEU A 286 -4.01 -12.92 -12.88
C LEU A 286 -4.95 -11.88 -13.46
N PHE A 287 -5.49 -10.98 -12.63
CA PHE A 287 -6.39 -9.90 -13.06
C PHE A 287 -5.62 -8.79 -13.80
N GLY A 288 -4.34 -8.58 -13.47
CA GLY A 288 -3.46 -7.67 -14.18
C GLY A 288 -3.07 -8.15 -15.59
N LEU A 289 -3.20 -9.46 -15.90
CA LEU A 289 -2.80 -9.98 -17.20
C LEU A 289 -3.67 -9.44 -18.36
N PRO A 290 -3.07 -9.12 -19.52
CA PRO A 290 -3.77 -8.56 -20.68
C PRO A 290 -4.57 -9.63 -21.49
N VAL A 291 -5.19 -10.61 -20.80
CA VAL A 291 -5.81 -11.79 -21.45
C VAL A 291 -7.11 -11.46 -22.17
N ARG A 292 -7.86 -10.46 -21.71
CA ARG A 292 -9.24 -10.20 -22.17
C ARG A 292 -9.47 -8.93 -23.00
N LYS A 293 -8.51 -8.02 -23.18
CA LYS A 293 -8.72 -6.77 -23.91
C LYS A 293 -7.54 -6.41 -24.79
N LYS A 294 -7.81 -6.13 -26.06
CA LYS A 294 -6.89 -5.58 -27.06
C LYS A 294 -6.62 -4.07 -26.80
N ARG A 295 -6.17 -3.70 -25.60
CA ARG A 295 -5.59 -2.38 -25.41
C ARG A 295 -4.08 -2.48 -25.67
N ILE A 296 -3.61 -1.59 -26.51
CA ILE A 296 -2.24 -1.50 -26.95
C ILE A 296 -1.75 -0.14 -26.47
N ASP A 297 -0.59 -0.08 -25.84
CA ASP A 297 0.08 1.18 -25.50
C ASP A 297 0.66 1.85 -26.75
N ALA A 298 1.19 3.06 -26.60
CA ALA A 298 1.84 3.79 -27.69
C ALA A 298 3.02 3.02 -28.32
N GLY A 299 3.56 2.03 -27.62
CA GLY A 299 4.63 1.14 -28.07
C GLY A 299 4.15 -0.15 -28.73
N GLY A 300 2.85 -0.34 -28.96
CA GLY A 300 2.29 -1.54 -29.59
C GLY A 300 2.15 -2.75 -28.64
N HIS A 301 2.27 -2.58 -27.32
CA HIS A 301 2.21 -3.66 -26.36
C HIS A 301 0.82 -3.78 -25.73
N ARG A 302 0.41 -5.03 -25.43
CA ARG A 302 -0.82 -5.28 -24.69
C ARG A 302 -0.69 -4.81 -23.24
N ILE A 303 -1.68 -4.03 -22.78
CA ILE A 303 -1.77 -3.49 -21.42
C ILE A 303 -2.84 -4.27 -20.64
N GLY A 304 -2.53 -4.59 -19.38
CA GLY A 304 -3.48 -5.14 -18.43
C GLY A 304 -4.39 -4.05 -17.86
N ARG A 305 -5.51 -4.45 -17.29
CA ARG A 305 -6.42 -3.54 -16.60
C ARG A 305 -7.22 -4.30 -15.56
N ILE A 306 -7.16 -3.84 -14.33
CA ILE A 306 -8.06 -4.29 -13.28
C ILE A 306 -9.35 -3.47 -13.42
N ASN A 307 -10.42 -4.14 -13.79
CA ASN A 307 -11.71 -3.53 -14.08
C ASN A 307 -12.62 -3.55 -12.83
N ARG A 308 -13.83 -2.97 -12.95
CA ARG A 308 -14.80 -2.87 -11.84
C ARG A 308 -15.23 -4.23 -11.31
N ILE A 309 -15.36 -5.26 -12.17
CA ILE A 309 -15.76 -6.61 -11.75
C ILE A 309 -14.67 -7.25 -10.90
N GLU A 310 -13.40 -7.15 -11.34
CA GLU A 310 -12.25 -7.64 -10.61
C GLU A 310 -12.07 -6.86 -9.29
N GLY A 311 -12.30 -5.53 -9.32
CA GLY A 311 -12.35 -4.70 -8.12
C GLY A 311 -13.44 -5.14 -7.14
N THR A 312 -14.64 -5.41 -7.62
CA THR A 312 -15.75 -5.94 -6.79
C THR A 312 -15.41 -7.33 -6.22
N THR A 313 -14.71 -8.17 -6.99
CA THR A 313 -14.27 -9.48 -6.51
C THR A 313 -13.28 -9.32 -5.34
N PHE A 314 -12.32 -8.41 -5.44
CA PHE A 314 -11.42 -8.09 -4.33
C PHE A 314 -12.17 -7.61 -3.09
N LEU A 315 -13.14 -6.70 -3.26
CA LEU A 315 -13.97 -6.22 -2.15
C LEU A 315 -14.79 -7.33 -1.52
N ALA A 316 -15.37 -8.23 -2.32
CA ALA A 316 -16.12 -9.37 -1.79
C ALA A 316 -15.22 -10.30 -0.94
N ILE A 317 -13.98 -10.54 -1.39
CA ILE A 317 -12.98 -11.31 -0.61
C ILE A 317 -12.67 -10.59 0.71
N TYR A 318 -12.46 -9.26 0.68
CA TYR A 318 -12.19 -8.48 1.89
C TYR A 318 -13.34 -8.54 2.89
N VAL A 319 -14.58 -8.31 2.42
CA VAL A 319 -15.78 -8.39 3.28
C VAL A 319 -15.94 -9.79 3.86
N GLY A 320 -15.73 -10.84 3.06
CA GLY A 320 -15.76 -12.23 3.54
C GLY A 320 -14.69 -12.51 4.60
N TYR A 321 -13.46 -12.02 4.39
CA TYR A 321 -12.38 -12.15 5.36
C TYR A 321 -12.70 -11.44 6.69
N ILE A 322 -13.15 -10.19 6.64
CA ILE A 322 -13.54 -9.45 7.86
C ILE A 322 -14.73 -10.09 8.56
N ALA A 323 -15.75 -10.53 7.82
CA ALA A 323 -16.90 -11.24 8.40
C ALA A 323 -16.46 -12.53 9.11
N PHE A 324 -15.52 -13.28 8.54
CA PHE A 324 -14.94 -14.47 9.16
C PHE A 324 -14.16 -14.14 10.44
N LEU A 325 -13.34 -13.07 10.43
CA LEU A 325 -12.62 -12.61 11.63
C LEU A 325 -13.58 -12.25 12.76
N ILE A 326 -14.65 -11.51 12.46
CA ILE A 326 -15.65 -11.10 13.43
C ILE A 326 -16.36 -12.35 14.01
N ALA A 327 -16.72 -13.32 13.15
CA ALA A 327 -17.38 -14.55 13.59
C ALA A 327 -16.49 -15.43 14.46
N GLN A 328 -15.16 -15.42 14.29
CA GLN A 328 -14.23 -16.12 15.18
C GLN A 328 -14.01 -15.41 16.52
N ALA A 329 -14.20 -14.10 16.56
CA ALA A 329 -14.00 -13.29 17.75
C ALA A 329 -15.24 -13.20 18.66
N MET A 330 -16.41 -13.66 18.18
CA MET A 330 -17.68 -13.76 18.92
C MET A 330 -17.86 -15.15 19.54
#